data_6d7e0658b5ea903a08d3ed63eb17f310
#
_entry.id   6d7e0658b5ea903a08d3ed63eb17f310
#
_cell.length_a   1.000
_cell.length_b   1.000
_cell.length_c   1.000
_cell.angle_alpha   90.00
_cell.angle_beta   90.00
_cell.angle_gamma   90.00
#
_symmetry.space_group_name_H-M   'P 1'
#
loop_
_entity.id
_entity.type
_entity.pdbx_description
1 polymer ?
#
loop_
_entity_poly.entity_id
_entity_poly.type
_entity_poly.pdbx_seq_one_letter_code
_entity_poly.pdbx_strand_id
1 'polypeptide(L)'
;MDVFKFRTIEANGVSIHLAEHGSGPLVLLCHGFPESWYSWRHQLAALAAVGFRAVAPDMRGYGKSGRPEQIDRYSMLHLVGDMVAVLDALGEQQAVIAGHDWGAPVAWHAALLRPDRFRAVIGLSVPYRPRGSVQPTSAMAQTDDAQFYQLYFQTPGKAEAEFEADTRVSIRKILYAWSGAMPADAARGAPPGVGMVPRAGGLLTHVPDPKTLPPWLTEADVEVYVEQFLEIGRAHV
;
A
#
# COMPACT_ATOMS: atom_id res chain seq x y z
N MET A 1 -5.38 19.04 -17.14
CA MET A 1 -5.59 17.99 -16.11
C MET A 1 -5.83 16.70 -16.85
N ASP A 2 -4.94 15.74 -16.70
CA ASP A 2 -5.14 14.40 -17.27
C ASP A 2 -6.37 13.80 -16.60
N VAL A 3 -7.39 13.49 -17.39
CA VAL A 3 -8.64 12.96 -16.87
C VAL A 3 -8.48 11.47 -16.74
N PHE A 4 -8.17 10.99 -15.53
CA PHE A 4 -8.20 9.57 -15.22
C PHE A 4 -9.62 9.03 -15.39
N LYS A 5 -9.73 7.84 -15.95
CA LYS A 5 -10.99 7.11 -15.98
C LYS A 5 -11.06 6.25 -14.72
N PHE A 6 -12.22 6.31 -14.06
CA PHE A 6 -12.48 5.49 -12.89
C PHE A 6 -13.55 4.46 -13.22
N ARG A 7 -13.37 3.26 -12.68
CA ARG A 7 -14.39 2.22 -12.73
C ARG A 7 -14.31 1.33 -11.50
N THR A 8 -15.42 0.69 -11.19
CA THR A 8 -15.48 -0.40 -10.23
C THR A 8 -15.81 -1.68 -10.97
N ILE A 9 -15.08 -2.73 -10.70
CA ILE A 9 -15.24 -4.05 -11.31
C ILE A 9 -15.41 -5.10 -10.24
N GLU A 10 -16.12 -6.19 -10.53
CA GLU A 10 -16.12 -7.38 -9.69
C GLU A 10 -14.90 -8.25 -10.02
N ALA A 11 -14.07 -8.53 -9.04
CA ALA A 11 -12.83 -9.27 -9.20
C ALA A 11 -12.60 -10.19 -8.01
N ASN A 12 -12.51 -11.50 -8.22
CA ASN A 12 -12.20 -12.48 -7.18
C ASN A 12 -13.11 -12.38 -5.93
N GLY A 13 -14.40 -12.08 -6.15
CA GLY A 13 -15.41 -12.00 -5.09
C GLY A 13 -15.39 -10.73 -4.24
N VAL A 14 -14.71 -9.68 -4.73
CA VAL A 14 -14.79 -8.32 -4.17
C VAL A 14 -14.94 -7.30 -5.28
N SER A 15 -15.57 -6.15 -4.97
CA SER A 15 -15.55 -5.00 -5.86
C SER A 15 -14.16 -4.34 -5.78
N ILE A 16 -13.55 -4.07 -6.93
CA ILE A 16 -12.27 -3.36 -7.04
C ILE A 16 -12.50 -2.05 -7.77
N HIS A 17 -12.26 -0.95 -7.08
CA HIS A 17 -12.17 0.39 -7.68
C HIS A 17 -10.79 0.57 -8.30
N LEU A 18 -10.73 1.18 -9.47
CA LEU A 18 -9.46 1.44 -10.15
C LEU A 18 -9.48 2.76 -10.92
N ALA A 19 -8.31 3.38 -11.01
CA ALA A 19 -8.01 4.47 -11.91
C ALA A 19 -7.22 3.95 -13.11
N GLU A 20 -7.57 4.41 -14.32
CA GLU A 20 -6.84 4.05 -15.53
C GLU A 20 -6.55 5.26 -16.40
N HIS A 21 -5.44 5.19 -17.14
CA HIS A 21 -5.06 6.21 -18.11
C HIS A 21 -4.28 5.60 -19.29
N GLY A 22 -4.44 6.21 -20.47
CA GLY A 22 -3.75 5.80 -21.68
C GLY A 22 -4.39 4.60 -22.40
N SER A 23 -3.64 4.09 -23.38
CA SER A 23 -3.99 2.92 -24.19
C SER A 23 -2.71 2.21 -24.63
N GLY A 24 -2.82 0.93 -24.99
CA GLY A 24 -1.66 0.10 -25.37
C GLY A 24 -1.41 -1.04 -24.38
N PRO A 25 -0.20 -1.60 -24.29
CA PRO A 25 0.10 -2.70 -23.37
C PRO A 25 -0.16 -2.32 -21.91
N LEU A 26 -0.80 -3.24 -21.16
CA LEU A 26 -1.20 -2.98 -19.78
C LEU A 26 -0.02 -2.98 -18.81
N VAL A 27 0.02 -1.96 -17.94
CA VAL A 27 0.85 -1.90 -16.72
C VAL A 27 -0.08 -1.77 -15.53
N LEU A 28 -0.07 -2.76 -14.63
CA LEU A 28 -0.85 -2.80 -13.40
C LEU A 28 0.00 -2.33 -12.22
N LEU A 29 -0.51 -1.37 -11.42
CA LEU A 29 0.25 -0.64 -10.39
C LEU A 29 -0.36 -0.89 -9.01
N CYS A 30 0.29 -1.71 -8.18
CA CYS A 30 -0.16 -2.09 -6.84
C CYS A 30 0.46 -1.18 -5.80
N HIS A 31 -0.38 -0.47 -5.03
CA HIS A 31 0.06 0.40 -3.94
C HIS A 31 0.27 -0.36 -2.63
N GLY A 32 0.84 0.30 -1.62
CA GLY A 32 1.06 -0.20 -0.28
C GLY A 32 0.22 0.51 0.79
N PHE A 33 0.78 0.58 2.01
CA PHE A 33 0.18 1.24 3.17
C PHE A 33 0.96 2.54 3.51
N PRO A 34 0.29 3.63 3.85
CA PRO A 34 -1.14 3.94 3.81
C PRO A 34 -1.54 4.63 2.51
N GLU A 35 -1.52 3.90 1.44
CA GLU A 35 -1.65 4.42 0.07
C GLU A 35 -2.97 4.00 -0.59
N SER A 36 -3.15 4.41 -1.86
CA SER A 36 -4.25 4.06 -2.73
C SER A 36 -3.81 4.20 -4.18
N TRP A 37 -4.74 4.06 -5.14
CA TRP A 37 -4.47 4.38 -6.54
C TRP A 37 -3.81 5.75 -6.71
N TYR A 38 -4.10 6.71 -5.82
CA TYR A 38 -3.63 8.10 -5.91
C TYR A 38 -2.11 8.24 -5.80
N SER A 39 -1.44 7.33 -5.12
CA SER A 39 0.03 7.27 -5.07
C SER A 39 0.65 7.11 -6.46
N TRP A 40 -0.08 6.51 -7.39
CA TRP A 40 0.35 6.27 -8.75
C TRP A 40 -0.05 7.34 -9.78
N ARG A 41 -0.69 8.46 -9.34
CA ARG A 41 -1.21 9.50 -10.24
C ARG A 41 -0.21 10.05 -11.25
N HIS A 42 1.05 10.20 -10.85
CA HIS A 42 2.12 10.66 -11.74
C HIS A 42 2.58 9.57 -12.71
N GLN A 43 2.67 8.32 -12.25
CA GLN A 43 3.06 7.17 -13.06
C GLN A 43 1.97 6.82 -14.07
N LEU A 44 0.70 6.94 -13.70
CA LEU A 44 -0.43 6.77 -14.63
C LEU A 44 -0.28 7.72 -15.82
N ALA A 45 -0.04 9.01 -15.57
CA ALA A 45 0.14 10.01 -16.62
C ALA A 45 1.43 9.77 -17.44
N ALA A 46 2.54 9.47 -16.80
CA ALA A 46 3.81 9.24 -17.46
C ALA A 46 3.79 8.00 -18.36
N LEU A 47 3.21 6.90 -17.91
CA LEU A 47 3.07 5.67 -18.70
C LEU A 47 2.14 5.86 -19.89
N ALA A 48 1.04 6.57 -19.70
CA ALA A 48 0.11 6.91 -20.78
C ALA A 48 0.79 7.74 -21.88
N ALA A 49 1.62 8.72 -21.47
CA ALA A 49 2.34 9.59 -22.42
C ALA A 49 3.34 8.83 -23.31
N VAL A 50 3.80 7.65 -22.87
CA VAL A 50 4.73 6.80 -23.64
C VAL A 50 4.06 5.56 -24.24
N GLY A 51 2.72 5.57 -24.34
CA GLY A 51 1.95 4.57 -25.10
C GLY A 51 1.61 3.29 -24.34
N PHE A 52 1.51 3.35 -23.01
CA PHE A 52 1.00 2.25 -22.19
C PHE A 52 -0.42 2.55 -21.68
N ARG A 53 -1.19 1.51 -21.43
CA ARG A 53 -2.39 1.57 -20.60
C ARG A 53 -1.98 1.31 -19.16
N ALA A 54 -2.01 2.32 -18.31
CA ALA A 54 -1.69 2.18 -16.91
C ALA A 54 -2.98 2.06 -16.08
N VAL A 55 -3.01 1.11 -15.16
CA VAL A 55 -4.16 0.84 -14.27
C VAL A 55 -3.67 0.71 -12.84
N ALA A 56 -4.23 1.49 -11.94
CA ALA A 56 -3.95 1.46 -10.52
C ALA A 56 -5.24 1.12 -9.75
N PRO A 57 -5.40 -0.11 -9.24
CA PRO A 57 -6.50 -0.45 -8.36
C PRO A 57 -6.27 0.13 -6.96
N ASP A 58 -7.34 0.48 -6.27
CA ASP A 58 -7.34 0.42 -4.82
C ASP A 58 -7.25 -1.06 -4.43
N MET A 59 -6.21 -1.45 -3.72
CA MET A 59 -6.05 -2.84 -3.30
C MET A 59 -7.21 -3.25 -2.39
N ARG A 60 -7.52 -4.57 -2.31
CA ARG A 60 -8.52 -5.13 -1.40
C ARG A 60 -8.39 -4.52 0.01
N GLY A 61 -9.47 -3.97 0.56
CA GLY A 61 -9.48 -3.31 1.87
C GLY A 61 -9.13 -1.83 1.84
N TYR A 62 -8.75 -1.25 0.70
CA TYR A 62 -8.34 0.14 0.58
C TYR A 62 -9.29 0.97 -0.30
N GLY A 63 -9.27 2.28 -0.08
CA GLY A 63 -10.00 3.26 -0.87
C GLY A 63 -11.46 2.89 -1.06
N LYS A 64 -11.91 2.82 -2.30
CA LYS A 64 -13.29 2.47 -2.67
C LYS A 64 -13.48 0.98 -3.01
N SER A 65 -12.46 0.16 -2.81
CA SER A 65 -12.55 -1.28 -3.03
C SER A 65 -13.26 -2.00 -1.87
N GLY A 66 -13.78 -3.18 -2.13
CA GLY A 66 -14.47 -4.02 -1.17
C GLY A 66 -13.55 -4.45 -0.01
N ARG A 67 -14.17 -4.65 1.16
CA ARG A 67 -13.50 -4.95 2.44
C ARG A 67 -14.13 -6.17 3.09
N PRO A 68 -13.68 -7.39 2.76
CA PRO A 68 -14.11 -8.58 3.47
C PRO A 68 -13.83 -8.46 4.98
N GLU A 69 -14.79 -8.84 5.82
CA GLU A 69 -14.61 -8.80 7.29
C GLU A 69 -13.65 -9.88 7.79
N GLN A 70 -13.54 -10.98 7.03
CA GLN A 70 -12.71 -12.12 7.42
C GLN A 70 -11.24 -11.84 7.11
N ILE A 71 -10.37 -11.91 8.11
CA ILE A 71 -8.92 -11.66 8.00
C ILE A 71 -8.25 -12.63 7.01
N ASP A 72 -8.69 -13.90 6.94
CA ASP A 72 -8.16 -14.90 6.02
C ASP A 72 -8.37 -14.55 4.54
N ARG A 73 -9.28 -13.63 4.23
CA ARG A 73 -9.51 -13.10 2.89
C ARG A 73 -8.43 -12.13 2.40
N TYR A 74 -7.47 -11.78 3.25
CA TYR A 74 -6.36 -10.89 2.92
C TYR A 74 -5.03 -11.63 2.70
N SER A 75 -5.08 -12.95 2.50
CA SER A 75 -3.88 -13.72 2.20
C SER A 75 -3.25 -13.31 0.87
N MET A 76 -1.96 -13.54 0.70
CA MET A 76 -1.23 -13.26 -0.54
C MET A 76 -1.89 -13.92 -1.77
N LEU A 77 -2.49 -15.11 -1.61
CA LEU A 77 -3.19 -15.79 -2.69
C LEU A 77 -4.46 -15.04 -3.12
N HIS A 78 -5.18 -14.43 -2.18
CA HIS A 78 -6.33 -13.59 -2.51
C HIS A 78 -5.90 -12.33 -3.24
N LEU A 79 -4.85 -11.65 -2.77
CA LEU A 79 -4.34 -10.43 -3.38
C LEU A 79 -3.81 -10.66 -4.80
N VAL A 80 -3.10 -11.77 -5.03
CA VAL A 80 -2.68 -12.19 -6.37
C VAL A 80 -3.90 -12.56 -7.24
N GLY A 81 -4.88 -13.27 -6.66
CA GLY A 81 -6.13 -13.60 -7.32
C GLY A 81 -6.90 -12.36 -7.79
N ASP A 82 -6.90 -11.29 -7.00
CA ASP A 82 -7.50 -10.00 -7.38
C ASP A 82 -6.84 -9.42 -8.62
N MET A 83 -5.51 -9.42 -8.66
CA MET A 83 -4.76 -8.88 -9.81
C MET A 83 -5.01 -9.68 -11.09
N VAL A 84 -5.13 -11.00 -10.99
CA VAL A 84 -5.52 -11.84 -12.13
C VAL A 84 -6.95 -11.52 -12.58
N ALA A 85 -7.88 -11.41 -11.64
CA ALA A 85 -9.28 -11.11 -11.95
C ALA A 85 -9.47 -9.67 -12.49
N VAL A 86 -8.62 -8.73 -12.08
CA VAL A 86 -8.57 -7.40 -12.71
C VAL A 86 -8.19 -7.51 -14.19
N LEU A 87 -7.17 -8.33 -14.54
CA LEU A 87 -6.83 -8.56 -15.95
C LEU A 87 -8.01 -9.14 -16.71
N ASP A 88 -8.69 -10.16 -16.15
CA ASP A 88 -9.86 -10.80 -16.78
C ASP A 88 -10.98 -9.79 -17.04
N ALA A 89 -11.32 -8.98 -16.04
CA ALA A 89 -12.36 -7.96 -16.16
C ALA A 89 -12.00 -6.83 -17.15
N LEU A 90 -10.71 -6.59 -17.36
CA LEU A 90 -10.21 -5.63 -18.36
C LEU A 90 -10.07 -6.23 -19.77
N GLY A 91 -10.27 -7.54 -19.93
CA GLY A 91 -10.09 -8.26 -21.19
C GLY A 91 -8.62 -8.45 -21.59
N GLU A 92 -7.70 -8.37 -20.62
CA GLU A 92 -6.25 -8.44 -20.87
C GLU A 92 -5.71 -9.84 -20.60
N GLN A 93 -4.93 -10.36 -21.54
CA GLN A 93 -4.30 -11.68 -21.39
C GLN A 93 -3.05 -11.60 -20.51
N GLN A 94 -2.27 -10.53 -20.64
CA GLN A 94 -1.02 -10.34 -19.93
C GLN A 94 -0.80 -8.86 -19.58
N ALA A 95 -0.05 -8.62 -18.50
CA ALA A 95 0.39 -7.29 -18.09
C ALA A 95 1.84 -7.30 -17.60
N VAL A 96 2.43 -6.11 -17.53
CA VAL A 96 3.52 -5.81 -16.60
C VAL A 96 2.86 -5.49 -15.26
N ILE A 97 3.41 -5.98 -14.15
CA ILE A 97 2.94 -5.62 -12.81
C ILE A 97 4.03 -4.87 -12.06
N ALA A 98 3.67 -3.74 -11.45
CA ALA A 98 4.54 -2.97 -10.56
C ALA A 98 3.92 -2.87 -9.18
N GLY A 99 4.74 -2.88 -8.14
CA GLY A 99 4.25 -2.73 -6.77
C GLY A 99 5.22 -1.91 -5.91
N HIS A 100 4.67 -1.12 -5.02
CA HIS A 100 5.39 -0.34 -4.02
C HIS A 100 4.95 -0.76 -2.62
N ASP A 101 5.87 -0.75 -1.65
CA ASP A 101 5.62 -1.15 -0.26
C ASP A 101 4.92 -2.52 -0.20
N TRP A 102 3.74 -2.68 0.44
CA TRP A 102 2.98 -3.93 0.45
C TRP A 102 2.48 -4.38 -0.93
N GLY A 103 2.37 -3.48 -1.90
CA GLY A 103 2.10 -3.84 -3.28
C GLY A 103 3.26 -4.58 -3.97
N ALA A 104 4.51 -4.38 -3.52
CA ALA A 104 5.65 -5.08 -4.11
C ALA A 104 5.65 -6.59 -3.82
N PRO A 105 5.41 -7.09 -2.61
CA PRO A 105 5.16 -8.52 -2.37
C PRO A 105 4.05 -9.09 -3.24
N VAL A 106 2.95 -8.36 -3.46
CA VAL A 106 1.88 -8.81 -4.35
C VAL A 106 2.39 -8.95 -5.79
N ALA A 107 3.11 -7.94 -6.29
CA ALA A 107 3.69 -7.96 -7.64
C ALA A 107 4.69 -9.13 -7.82
N TRP A 108 5.58 -9.33 -6.85
CA TRP A 108 6.54 -10.45 -6.87
C TRP A 108 5.85 -11.82 -6.91
N HIS A 109 4.83 -12.02 -6.04
CA HIS A 109 4.10 -13.28 -5.99
C HIS A 109 3.19 -13.48 -7.22
N ALA A 110 2.62 -12.41 -7.77
CA ALA A 110 1.86 -12.47 -9.00
C ALA A 110 2.73 -12.97 -10.17
N ALA A 111 3.93 -12.40 -10.34
CA ALA A 111 4.86 -12.85 -11.38
C ALA A 111 5.36 -14.29 -11.14
N LEU A 112 5.57 -14.69 -9.89
CA LEU A 112 6.01 -16.06 -9.54
C LEU A 112 4.92 -17.10 -9.77
N LEU A 113 3.68 -16.81 -9.33
CA LEU A 113 2.58 -17.77 -9.31
C LEU A 113 1.83 -17.81 -10.64
N ARG A 114 1.83 -16.70 -11.39
CA ARG A 114 1.11 -16.53 -12.65
C ARG A 114 1.99 -15.88 -13.73
N PRO A 115 3.14 -16.52 -14.07
CA PRO A 115 4.01 -16.03 -15.15
C PRO A 115 3.32 -16.04 -16.53
N ASP A 116 2.24 -16.80 -16.67
CA ASP A 116 1.36 -16.78 -17.84
C ASP A 116 0.60 -15.46 -17.97
N ARG A 117 0.34 -14.75 -16.88
CA ARG A 117 -0.42 -13.49 -16.83
C ARG A 117 0.46 -12.27 -16.62
N PHE A 118 1.57 -12.40 -15.94
CA PHE A 118 2.49 -11.29 -15.63
C PHE A 118 3.85 -11.52 -16.27
N ARG A 119 4.05 -10.90 -17.45
CA ARG A 119 5.26 -11.07 -18.28
C ARG A 119 6.49 -10.36 -17.75
N ALA A 120 6.33 -9.37 -16.87
CA ALA A 120 7.40 -8.65 -16.20
C ALA A 120 6.92 -8.09 -14.86
N VAL A 121 7.85 -7.88 -13.94
CA VAL A 121 7.59 -7.34 -12.60
C VAL A 121 8.56 -6.21 -12.27
N ILE A 122 8.04 -5.18 -11.59
CA ILE A 122 8.79 -4.06 -11.04
C ILE A 122 8.46 -3.96 -9.55
N GLY A 123 9.46 -4.17 -8.69
CA GLY A 123 9.32 -4.01 -7.23
C GLY A 123 10.03 -2.75 -6.76
N LEU A 124 9.29 -1.87 -6.08
CA LEU A 124 9.82 -0.66 -5.48
C LEU A 124 9.81 -0.79 -3.94
N SER A 125 10.87 -0.35 -3.32
CA SER A 125 11.17 -0.35 -1.88
C SER A 125 11.31 -1.73 -1.23
N VAL A 126 10.52 -2.75 -1.61
CA VAL A 126 10.57 -4.09 -1.01
C VAL A 126 11.09 -5.11 -2.03
N PRO A 127 12.29 -5.69 -1.82
CA PRO A 127 12.85 -6.70 -2.70
C PRO A 127 12.12 -8.03 -2.58
N TYR A 128 12.24 -8.88 -3.61
CA TYR A 128 11.76 -10.25 -3.52
C TYR A 128 12.44 -11.00 -2.38
N ARG A 129 11.63 -11.69 -1.59
CA ARG A 129 12.10 -12.62 -0.55
C ARG A 129 11.53 -14.00 -0.82
N PRO A 130 12.37 -15.02 -1.05
CA PRO A 130 11.89 -16.39 -1.20
C PRO A 130 11.28 -16.88 0.12
N ARG A 131 10.40 -17.87 0.01
CA ARG A 131 9.84 -18.52 1.20
C ARG A 131 10.95 -19.17 2.01
N GLY A 132 11.07 -18.74 3.28
CA GLY A 132 11.98 -19.35 4.23
C GLY A 132 11.37 -20.56 4.94
N SER A 133 12.19 -21.24 5.76
CA SER A 133 11.76 -22.35 6.62
C SER A 133 11.13 -21.89 7.94
N VAL A 134 11.23 -20.59 8.28
CA VAL A 134 10.77 -19.99 9.53
C VAL A 134 9.65 -19.02 9.22
N GLN A 135 8.63 -18.98 10.07
CA GLN A 135 7.57 -17.99 9.97
C GLN A 135 8.15 -16.58 10.10
N PRO A 136 7.88 -15.65 9.17
CA PRO A 136 8.50 -14.33 9.17
C PRO A 136 8.36 -13.58 10.51
N THR A 137 7.16 -13.60 11.11
CA THR A 137 6.87 -12.90 12.36
C THR A 137 7.72 -13.41 13.55
N SER A 138 8.12 -14.69 13.56
CA SER A 138 8.98 -15.24 14.63
C SER A 138 10.44 -14.80 14.52
N ALA A 139 10.88 -14.31 13.37
CA ALA A 139 12.22 -13.81 13.11
C ALA A 139 12.32 -12.27 13.17
N MET A 140 11.21 -11.58 13.40
CA MET A 140 11.19 -10.12 13.50
C MET A 140 11.80 -9.64 14.81
N ALA A 141 12.49 -8.49 14.75
CA ALA A 141 13.14 -7.89 15.89
C ALA A 141 12.15 -7.51 16.99
N GLN A 142 12.45 -7.88 18.24
CA GLN A 142 11.70 -7.48 19.41
C GLN A 142 12.59 -7.49 20.65
N THR A 143 12.28 -6.62 21.59
CA THR A 143 12.88 -6.47 22.91
C THR A 143 11.79 -6.37 23.97
N ASP A 144 12.16 -6.26 25.24
CA ASP A 144 11.18 -6.05 26.33
C ASP A 144 10.42 -4.72 26.13
N ASP A 145 11.08 -3.68 25.59
CA ASP A 145 10.51 -2.34 25.47
C ASP A 145 10.01 -1.98 24.07
N ALA A 146 10.37 -2.73 23.02
CA ALA A 146 10.05 -2.41 21.64
C ALA A 146 9.84 -3.65 20.77
N GLN A 147 9.14 -3.47 19.67
CA GLN A 147 8.90 -4.52 18.66
C GLN A 147 8.91 -3.95 17.26
N PHE A 148 9.22 -4.78 16.26
CA PHE A 148 9.12 -4.38 14.87
C PHE A 148 7.67 -4.04 14.49
N TYR A 149 7.44 -3.02 13.68
CA TYR A 149 6.11 -2.48 13.38
C TYR A 149 5.12 -3.53 12.84
N GLN A 150 5.59 -4.53 12.07
CA GLN A 150 4.71 -5.60 11.59
C GLN A 150 4.16 -6.47 12.73
N LEU A 151 4.89 -6.63 13.84
CA LEU A 151 4.37 -7.29 15.05
C LEU A 151 3.33 -6.41 15.77
N TYR A 152 3.52 -5.09 15.75
CA TYR A 152 2.55 -4.15 16.28
C TYR A 152 1.20 -4.28 15.55
N PHE A 153 1.21 -4.43 14.24
CA PHE A 153 0.01 -4.64 13.43
C PHE A 153 -0.67 -6.01 13.61
N GLN A 154 0.00 -7.01 14.21
CA GLN A 154 -0.62 -8.32 14.47
C GLN A 154 -1.65 -8.28 15.60
N THR A 155 -1.76 -7.18 16.35
CA THR A 155 -2.76 -7.03 17.43
C THR A 155 -3.96 -6.27 16.89
N PRO A 156 -5.10 -6.95 16.59
CA PRO A 156 -6.28 -6.30 16.04
C PRO A 156 -6.77 -5.15 16.94
N GLY A 157 -7.18 -4.05 16.34
CA GLY A 157 -7.72 -2.88 17.01
C GLY A 157 -6.67 -1.93 17.59
N LYS A 158 -5.39 -2.34 17.70
CA LYS A 158 -4.34 -1.51 18.31
C LYS A 158 -3.87 -0.39 17.39
N ALA A 159 -3.53 -0.74 16.16
CA ALA A 159 -3.12 0.22 15.15
C ALA A 159 -4.30 1.10 14.71
N GLU A 160 -5.47 0.51 14.56
CA GLU A 160 -6.70 1.21 14.21
C GLU A 160 -7.03 2.30 15.24
N ALA A 161 -6.98 1.97 16.53
CA ALA A 161 -7.25 2.94 17.60
C ALA A 161 -6.25 4.12 17.58
N GLU A 162 -4.97 3.85 17.25
CA GLU A 162 -3.96 4.91 17.12
C GLU A 162 -4.23 5.79 15.90
N PHE A 163 -4.48 5.20 14.74
CA PHE A 163 -4.59 5.95 13.48
C PHE A 163 -5.91 6.69 13.35
N GLU A 164 -6.99 6.14 13.89
CA GLU A 164 -8.33 6.72 13.89
C GLU A 164 -8.51 7.84 14.94
N ALA A 165 -7.63 7.92 15.94
CA ALA A 165 -7.67 9.02 16.92
C ALA A 165 -7.59 10.41 16.26
N ASP A 166 -6.77 10.55 15.23
CA ASP A 166 -6.73 11.68 14.29
C ASP A 166 -6.15 11.18 12.96
N THR A 167 -7.02 10.77 12.05
CA THR A 167 -6.63 10.22 10.75
C THR A 167 -5.76 11.18 9.95
N ARG A 168 -6.05 12.49 9.98
CA ARG A 168 -5.27 13.50 9.25
C ARG A 168 -3.84 13.59 9.78
N VAL A 169 -3.68 13.68 11.09
CA VAL A 169 -2.37 13.72 11.74
C VAL A 169 -1.62 12.41 11.47
N SER A 170 -2.29 11.28 11.54
CA SER A 170 -1.70 9.96 11.27
C SER A 170 -1.16 9.86 9.84
N ILE A 171 -1.93 10.23 8.84
CA ILE A 171 -1.51 10.22 7.42
C ILE A 171 -0.32 11.17 7.20
N ARG A 172 -0.37 12.39 7.71
CA ARG A 172 0.73 13.37 7.60
C ARG A 172 2.04 12.81 8.19
N LYS A 173 1.96 12.27 9.41
CA LYS A 173 3.10 11.68 10.11
C LYS A 173 3.70 10.50 9.34
N ILE A 174 2.87 9.55 8.90
CA ILE A 174 3.35 8.36 8.23
C ILE A 174 3.99 8.70 6.89
N LEU A 175 3.32 9.47 6.03
CA LEU A 175 3.87 9.87 4.74
C LEU A 175 5.17 10.66 4.88
N TYR A 176 5.28 11.53 5.90
CA TYR A 176 6.50 12.26 6.18
C TYR A 176 7.62 11.36 6.70
N ALA A 177 7.33 10.52 7.68
CA ALA A 177 8.33 9.69 8.35
C ALA A 177 8.97 8.64 7.42
N TRP A 178 8.19 8.08 6.52
CA TRP A 178 8.66 7.05 5.60
C TRP A 178 9.14 7.60 4.26
N SER A 179 9.21 8.92 4.15
CA SER A 179 9.88 9.58 3.04
C SER A 179 11.31 9.98 3.40
N GLY A 180 12.13 10.24 2.40
CA GLY A 180 13.47 10.78 2.62
C GLY A 180 13.50 12.23 3.11
N ALA A 181 12.33 12.85 3.37
CA ALA A 181 12.23 14.24 3.81
C ALA A 181 12.39 14.40 5.33
N MET A 182 12.14 13.34 6.12
CA MET A 182 12.33 13.40 7.58
C MET A 182 13.81 13.36 7.95
N PRO A 183 14.33 14.36 8.70
CA PRO A 183 15.70 14.33 9.19
C PRO A 183 15.96 13.12 10.11
N ALA A 184 17.16 12.56 10.03
CA ALA A 184 17.52 11.37 10.80
C ALA A 184 17.40 11.55 12.33
N ASP A 185 17.52 12.77 12.84
CA ASP A 185 17.41 13.12 14.26
C ASP A 185 16.00 13.55 14.67
N ALA A 186 15.05 13.59 13.76
CA ALA A 186 13.68 14.07 14.03
C ALA A 186 12.89 13.12 14.94
N ALA A 187 13.18 11.82 14.92
CA ALA A 187 12.54 10.80 15.75
C ALA A 187 13.26 10.62 17.10
N ARG A 188 13.48 11.70 17.84
CA ARG A 188 14.16 11.68 19.15
C ARG A 188 13.41 10.79 20.15
N GLY A 189 14.16 9.92 20.83
CA GLY A 189 13.61 8.99 21.83
C GLY A 189 12.94 7.75 21.22
N ALA A 190 12.95 7.58 19.90
CA ALA A 190 12.51 6.35 19.28
C ALA A 190 13.42 5.16 19.69
N PRO A 191 12.87 3.94 19.80
CA PRO A 191 13.68 2.75 20.01
C PRO A 191 14.73 2.59 18.89
N PRO A 192 15.92 2.06 19.21
CA PRO A 192 16.95 1.85 18.21
C PRO A 192 16.52 0.81 17.17
N GLY A 193 16.79 1.11 15.90
CA GLY A 193 16.45 0.25 14.76
C GLY A 193 15.32 0.77 13.90
N VAL A 194 15.44 0.54 12.60
CA VAL A 194 14.43 0.98 11.63
C VAL A 194 13.15 0.17 11.83
N GLY A 195 12.01 0.87 11.93
CA GLY A 195 10.70 0.23 12.10
C GLY A 195 10.40 -0.31 13.51
N MET A 196 11.23 0.02 14.51
CA MET A 196 10.96 -0.36 15.89
C MET A 196 9.91 0.57 16.52
N VAL A 197 8.90 -0.03 17.16
CA VAL A 197 7.76 0.63 17.81
C VAL A 197 7.83 0.35 19.30
N PRO A 198 7.72 1.38 20.17
CA PRO A 198 7.71 1.16 21.62
C PRO A 198 6.46 0.37 22.04
N ARG A 199 6.62 -0.58 22.95
CA ARG A 199 5.49 -1.38 23.47
C ARG A 199 4.52 -0.53 24.32
N ALA A 200 5.06 0.47 25.03
CA ALA A 200 4.29 1.41 25.85
C ALA A 200 3.62 2.54 25.05
N GLY A 201 3.73 2.52 23.72
CA GLY A 201 3.14 3.51 22.83
C GLY A 201 2.65 2.88 21.55
N GLY A 202 2.72 3.63 20.45
CA GLY A 202 2.34 3.21 19.11
C GLY A 202 3.37 3.60 18.06
N LEU A 203 3.04 3.31 16.82
CA LEU A 203 3.90 3.60 15.66
C LEU A 203 4.23 5.09 15.54
N LEU A 204 3.28 5.96 15.88
CA LEU A 204 3.37 7.40 15.72
C LEU A 204 3.92 8.14 16.95
N THR A 205 4.24 7.43 18.04
CA THR A 205 4.65 8.04 19.32
C THR A 205 5.85 8.96 19.17
N HIS A 206 6.87 8.58 18.40
CA HIS A 206 8.09 9.35 18.19
C HIS A 206 8.17 9.99 16.81
N VAL A 207 7.09 9.94 16.03
CA VAL A 207 7.02 10.55 14.69
C VAL A 207 6.51 11.97 14.83
N PRO A 208 7.28 13.00 14.45
CA PRO A 208 6.82 14.37 14.48
C PRO A 208 5.76 14.64 13.42
N ASP A 209 4.75 15.44 13.74
CA ASP A 209 3.91 16.06 12.72
C ASP A 209 4.69 17.21 12.08
N PRO A 210 4.94 17.18 10.76
CA PRO A 210 5.73 18.21 10.11
C PRO A 210 4.98 19.55 10.14
N LYS A 211 5.67 20.62 10.60
CA LYS A 211 5.12 21.98 10.56
C LYS A 211 4.86 22.46 9.13
N THR A 212 5.67 22.01 8.20
CA THR A 212 5.57 22.28 6.77
C THR A 212 5.73 20.96 6.03
N LEU A 213 4.79 20.64 5.15
CA LEU A 213 4.87 19.45 4.31
C LEU A 213 6.03 19.58 3.31
N PRO A 214 6.68 18.47 2.94
CA PRO A 214 7.70 18.48 1.89
C PRO A 214 7.08 18.87 0.54
N PRO A 215 7.89 19.39 -0.42
CA PRO A 215 7.37 19.93 -1.69
C PRO A 215 6.58 18.93 -2.55
N TRP A 216 6.77 17.64 -2.35
CA TRP A 216 6.09 16.58 -3.09
C TRP A 216 4.72 16.20 -2.49
N LEU A 217 4.38 16.69 -1.30
CA LEU A 217 3.13 16.38 -0.59
C LEU A 217 2.42 17.69 -0.21
N THR A 218 1.27 17.95 -0.80
CA THR A 218 0.45 19.12 -0.47
C THR A 218 -0.65 18.76 0.54
N GLU A 219 -1.26 19.77 1.18
CA GLU A 219 -2.44 19.54 2.04
C GLU A 219 -3.61 18.94 1.25
N ALA A 220 -3.75 19.26 -0.04
CA ALA A 220 -4.74 18.64 -0.91
C ALA A 220 -4.46 17.15 -1.16
N ASP A 221 -3.18 16.75 -1.29
CA ASP A 221 -2.81 15.33 -1.38
C ASP A 221 -3.13 14.59 -0.08
N VAL A 222 -2.83 15.20 1.08
CA VAL A 222 -3.18 14.64 2.39
C VAL A 222 -4.69 14.42 2.49
N GLU A 223 -5.50 15.40 2.07
CA GLU A 223 -6.96 15.28 2.13
C GLU A 223 -7.48 14.09 1.32
N VAL A 224 -6.94 13.85 0.12
CA VAL A 224 -7.32 12.68 -0.69
C VAL A 224 -7.08 11.37 0.06
N TYR A 225 -5.93 11.22 0.74
CA TYR A 225 -5.67 10.03 1.55
C TYR A 225 -6.58 9.94 2.76
N VAL A 226 -6.82 11.07 3.46
CA VAL A 226 -7.71 11.13 4.63
C VAL A 226 -9.13 10.70 4.26
N GLU A 227 -9.70 11.25 3.18
CA GLU A 227 -11.03 10.86 2.70
C GLU A 227 -11.12 9.36 2.43
N GLN A 228 -10.11 8.80 1.76
CA GLN A 228 -10.06 7.36 1.47
C GLN A 228 -9.97 6.51 2.73
N PHE A 229 -9.22 6.94 3.74
CA PHE A 229 -9.12 6.23 5.02
C PHE A 229 -10.37 6.38 5.89
N LEU A 230 -11.05 7.51 5.87
CA LEU A 230 -12.33 7.71 6.56
C LEU A 230 -13.45 6.84 5.95
N GLU A 231 -13.47 6.69 4.62
CA GLU A 231 -14.39 5.77 3.93
C GLU A 231 -14.08 4.30 4.28
N ILE A 232 -12.81 3.98 4.57
CA ILE A 232 -12.36 2.64 4.89
C ILE A 232 -12.95 2.14 6.20
N GLY A 233 -13.18 2.95 7.21
CA GLY A 233 -13.70 2.57 8.52
C GLY A 233 -13.20 1.20 8.96
N ARG A 234 -12.04 1.09 9.61
CA ARG A 234 -11.34 -0.11 10.07
C ARG A 234 -10.58 -0.84 8.95
N ALA A 235 -9.42 -0.31 8.56
CA ALA A 235 -8.48 -1.07 7.79
C ALA A 235 -7.95 -2.25 8.63
N HIS A 236 -8.19 -3.46 8.19
CA HIS A 236 -7.43 -4.62 8.67
C HIS A 236 -6.05 -4.52 8.00
N VAL A 237 -5.08 -4.00 8.72
CA VAL A 237 -3.68 -3.93 8.30
C VAL A 237 -2.98 -5.26 8.57
#